data_d9a73b7d0ce66d3212602ad68fcf0b1d
#
_entry.id   d9a73b7d0ce66d3212602ad68fcf0b1d
#
_cell.length_a   1.000
_cell.length_b   1.000
_cell.length_c   1.000
_cell.angle_alpha   90.00
_cell.angle_beta   90.00
_cell.angle_gamma   90.00
#
_symmetry.space_group_name_H-M   'P 1'
#
loop_
_entity.id
_entity.type
_entity.pdbx_description
1 polymer ?
#
loop_
_entity_poly.entity_id
_entity_poly.type
_entity_poly.pdbx_seq_one_letter_code
_entity_poly.pdbx_strand_id
1 'polypeptide(L)'
;MAKKKTGHYSGIGGQAVLEGVMMKNKDKYAVAVRKPNGEITVDIETYREMAGGVNKIPFVRGIFNFVDSLKLGTKALNFSADFYEEEEEQETKLDRFLNKVTGGKAEQVITTFVMILSLVLAVGIFIVLPYFITSFFKEYVRSSILMNIIEGAIRIVIFLLYVVAITAMKDIRRLYKYHGAEHKCINCIERGKPLTVRNAMNSSRLHKRCGTSFMFFVMFVSIILFFFIQVGNPVLKVVLRILLIPVIAGISYEIIRLAGRSNNIFVRILSAPGMLIQRLTTKEPDKDMIEVAIASVEAVYDWKQFLIDEFDYSPSDFSDDVSEADSEDEEADSDESKPDFEDDKSADSYYFDEEEEEIFPMGDKKL
;
A
#
# COMPACT_ATOMS: atom_id res chain seq x y z
N MET A 1 -28.92 -10.74 -21.13
CA MET A 1 -27.56 -11.14 -20.71
C MET A 1 -27.13 -10.19 -19.61
N ALA A 2 -26.95 -10.65 -18.37
CA ALA A 2 -26.46 -9.82 -17.28
C ALA A 2 -25.00 -9.42 -17.57
N LYS A 3 -24.68 -8.12 -17.51
CA LYS A 3 -23.29 -7.64 -17.60
C LYS A 3 -22.50 -8.33 -16.50
N LYS A 4 -21.53 -9.17 -16.86
CA LYS A 4 -20.59 -9.80 -15.93
C LYS A 4 -19.83 -8.67 -15.23
N LYS A 5 -20.07 -8.46 -13.95
CA LYS A 5 -19.32 -7.46 -13.16
C LYS A 5 -17.85 -7.88 -13.11
N THR A 6 -16.96 -7.08 -13.64
CA THR A 6 -15.53 -7.33 -13.68
C THR A 6 -14.88 -6.95 -12.33
N GLY A 7 -15.02 -7.79 -11.34
CA GLY A 7 -14.42 -7.64 -10.02
C GLY A 7 -15.37 -7.12 -8.94
N HIS A 8 -15.31 -7.77 -7.80
CA HIS A 8 -16.13 -7.50 -6.61
C HIS A 8 -15.23 -7.06 -5.45
N TYR A 9 -15.75 -6.21 -4.60
CA TYR A 9 -15.01 -5.67 -3.47
C TYR A 9 -15.02 -6.63 -2.29
N SER A 10 -13.90 -7.25 -1.95
CA SER A 10 -13.77 -8.16 -0.81
C SER A 10 -13.82 -7.47 0.57
N GLY A 11 -13.41 -6.22 0.63
CA GLY A 11 -13.31 -5.48 1.90
C GLY A 11 -12.03 -5.76 2.70
N ILE A 12 -11.21 -6.72 2.27
CA ILE A 12 -9.91 -6.99 2.90
C ILE A 12 -8.87 -5.96 2.45
N GLY A 13 -7.87 -5.77 3.28
CA GLY A 13 -6.69 -4.97 2.97
C GLY A 13 -5.54 -5.45 3.83
N GLY A 14 -4.31 -5.16 3.42
CA GLY A 14 -3.15 -5.66 4.10
C GLY A 14 -1.99 -4.68 4.11
N GLN A 15 -0.85 -5.19 4.54
CA GLN A 15 0.43 -4.51 4.58
C GLN A 15 1.54 -5.56 4.57
N ALA A 16 2.56 -5.35 3.74
CA ALA A 16 3.78 -6.15 3.83
C ALA A 16 4.53 -5.84 5.14
N VAL A 17 5.09 -6.87 5.73
CA VAL A 17 5.96 -6.83 6.91
C VAL A 17 7.26 -7.58 6.61
N LEU A 18 8.19 -7.61 7.55
CA LEU A 18 9.44 -8.36 7.36
C LEU A 18 9.11 -9.84 7.16
N GLU A 19 9.56 -10.40 6.02
CA GLU A 19 9.33 -11.80 5.64
C GLU A 19 7.89 -12.27 5.77
N GLY A 20 6.92 -11.34 5.58
CA GLY A 20 5.53 -11.63 5.85
C GLY A 20 4.53 -10.64 5.29
N VAL A 21 3.26 -10.97 5.54
CA VAL A 21 2.09 -10.17 5.17
C VAL A 21 1.12 -10.10 6.35
N MET A 22 0.65 -8.91 6.65
CA MET A 22 -0.50 -8.69 7.53
C MET A 22 -1.74 -8.49 6.67
N MET A 23 -2.82 -9.22 6.97
CA MET A 23 -4.14 -9.00 6.39
C MET A 23 -5.16 -8.61 7.44
N LYS A 24 -6.03 -7.65 7.11
CA LYS A 24 -7.11 -7.18 7.98
C LYS A 24 -8.47 -7.36 7.29
N ASN A 25 -9.41 -7.90 8.05
CA ASN A 25 -10.82 -7.96 7.67
C ASN A 25 -11.68 -7.52 8.86
N LYS A 26 -12.39 -6.38 8.72
CA LYS A 26 -13.23 -5.80 9.77
C LYS A 26 -12.47 -5.61 11.09
N ASP A 27 -12.84 -6.37 12.13
CA ASP A 27 -12.31 -6.33 13.48
C ASP A 27 -11.18 -7.35 13.74
N LYS A 28 -10.80 -8.13 12.74
CA LYS A 28 -9.71 -9.12 12.82
C LYS A 28 -8.56 -8.76 11.90
N TYR A 29 -7.35 -9.07 12.33
CA TYR A 29 -6.19 -9.09 11.47
C TYR A 29 -5.32 -10.32 11.79
N ALA A 30 -4.57 -10.76 10.81
CA ALA A 30 -3.56 -11.80 10.97
C ALA A 30 -2.24 -11.31 10.39
N VAL A 31 -1.15 -11.71 11.03
CA VAL A 31 0.21 -11.52 10.54
C VAL A 31 0.82 -12.87 10.27
N ALA A 32 1.07 -13.20 9.02
CA ALA A 32 1.79 -14.40 8.63
C ALA A 32 3.24 -14.04 8.32
N VAL A 33 4.18 -14.76 8.89
CA VAL A 33 5.62 -14.54 8.74
C VAL A 33 6.32 -15.88 8.47
N ARG A 34 7.23 -15.91 7.50
CA ARG A 34 8.12 -17.06 7.29
C ARG A 34 9.35 -16.89 8.18
N LYS A 35 9.51 -17.80 9.13
CA LYS A 35 10.65 -17.81 10.05
C LYS A 35 11.96 -18.21 9.33
N PRO A 36 13.12 -17.96 9.93
CA PRO A 36 14.41 -18.40 9.38
C PRO A 36 14.53 -19.92 9.15
N ASN A 37 13.76 -20.73 9.88
CA ASN A 37 13.70 -22.18 9.70
C ASN A 37 12.78 -22.63 8.53
N GLY A 38 12.16 -21.67 7.80
CA GLY A 38 11.26 -21.94 6.69
C GLY A 38 9.78 -22.13 7.07
N GLU A 39 9.46 -22.26 8.36
CA GLU A 39 8.09 -22.44 8.85
C GLU A 39 7.29 -21.15 8.75
N ILE A 40 6.02 -21.24 8.33
CA ILE A 40 5.09 -20.11 8.34
C ILE A 40 4.37 -20.07 9.69
N THR A 41 4.49 -18.97 10.40
CA THR A 41 3.74 -18.71 11.63
C THR A 41 2.68 -17.65 11.35
N VAL A 42 1.46 -17.89 11.88
CA VAL A 42 0.32 -16.97 11.73
C VAL A 42 -0.15 -16.57 13.11
N ASP A 43 -0.16 -15.26 13.39
CA ASP A 43 -0.75 -14.68 14.59
C ASP A 43 -2.05 -13.98 14.23
N ILE A 44 -3.13 -14.28 14.96
CA ILE A 44 -4.47 -13.76 14.70
C ILE A 44 -4.91 -12.95 15.91
N GLU A 45 -5.24 -11.69 15.69
CA GLU A 45 -5.72 -10.81 16.74
C GLU A 45 -6.99 -10.06 16.36
N THR A 46 -7.71 -9.62 17.39
CA THR A 46 -8.83 -8.68 17.20
C THR A 46 -8.35 -7.25 17.33
N TYR A 47 -8.84 -6.40 16.44
CA TYR A 47 -8.51 -4.98 16.41
C TYR A 47 -9.76 -4.12 16.58
N ARG A 48 -9.75 -3.28 17.61
CA ARG A 48 -10.81 -2.31 17.83
C ARG A 48 -10.39 -0.95 17.25
N GLU A 49 -11.13 -0.49 16.25
CA GLU A 49 -10.88 0.81 15.63
C GLU A 49 -11.05 1.95 16.64
N MET A 50 -10.10 2.92 16.62
CA MET A 50 -10.17 4.09 17.49
C MET A 50 -11.33 5.02 17.16
N ALA A 51 -11.74 5.05 15.92
CA ALA A 51 -12.70 6.02 15.41
C ALA A 51 -14.14 5.83 15.93
N GLY A 52 -14.53 4.64 16.41
CA GLY A 52 -15.87 4.37 16.95
C GLY A 52 -16.99 5.00 16.11
N GLY A 53 -17.82 5.85 16.75
CA GLY A 53 -18.90 6.57 16.04
C GLY A 53 -18.46 7.65 15.06
N VAL A 54 -17.22 8.11 15.12
CA VAL A 54 -16.65 9.16 14.25
C VAL A 54 -16.37 8.65 12.83
N ASN A 55 -16.31 7.33 12.64
CA ASN A 55 -16.16 6.69 11.30
C ASN A 55 -17.27 7.07 10.30
N LYS A 56 -18.36 7.68 10.77
CA LYS A 56 -19.46 8.15 9.90
C LYS A 56 -19.19 9.53 9.29
N ILE A 57 -18.26 10.33 9.87
CA ILE A 57 -18.02 11.71 9.44
C ILE A 57 -16.96 11.71 8.35
N PRO A 58 -17.31 12.11 7.10
CA PRO A 58 -16.34 12.23 6.01
C PRO A 58 -15.16 13.13 6.40
N PHE A 59 -14.00 12.90 5.83
CA PHE A 59 -12.71 13.54 6.09
C PHE A 59 -12.16 13.26 7.50
N VAL A 60 -12.95 13.39 8.57
CA VAL A 60 -12.50 13.12 9.96
C VAL A 60 -12.12 11.66 10.13
N ARG A 61 -12.94 10.74 9.59
CA ARG A 61 -12.62 9.30 9.60
C ARG A 61 -11.29 8.97 8.93
N GLY A 62 -10.89 9.75 7.90
CA GLY A 62 -9.62 9.56 7.21
C GLY A 62 -8.42 9.78 8.11
N ILE A 63 -8.49 10.75 9.02
CA ILE A 63 -7.44 11.03 10.01
C ILE A 63 -7.30 9.85 10.98
N PHE A 64 -8.42 9.40 11.55
CA PHE A 64 -8.40 8.28 12.49
C PHE A 64 -7.96 6.97 11.83
N ASN A 65 -8.48 6.65 10.64
CA ASN A 65 -8.07 5.45 9.92
C ASN A 65 -6.59 5.48 9.52
N PHE A 66 -6.03 6.66 9.22
CA PHE A 66 -4.61 6.80 8.96
C PHE A 66 -3.78 6.50 10.23
N VAL A 67 -4.17 7.07 11.38
CA VAL A 67 -3.50 6.80 12.66
C VAL A 67 -3.63 5.32 13.05
N ASP A 68 -4.82 4.73 12.86
CA ASP A 68 -5.06 3.31 13.09
C ASP A 68 -4.18 2.42 12.21
N SER A 69 -4.04 2.77 10.92
CA SER A 69 -3.18 2.04 10.00
C SER A 69 -1.71 2.11 10.40
N LEU A 70 -1.22 3.28 10.84
CA LEU A 70 0.14 3.43 11.34
C LEU A 70 0.37 2.58 12.61
N LYS A 71 -0.55 2.63 13.57
CA LYS A 71 -0.46 1.85 14.82
C LYS A 71 -0.44 0.35 14.54
N LEU A 72 -1.38 -0.12 13.71
CA LEU A 72 -1.49 -1.53 13.37
C LEU A 72 -0.27 -1.99 12.56
N GLY A 73 0.14 -1.18 11.58
CA GLY A 73 1.31 -1.48 10.75
C GLY A 73 2.60 -1.55 11.56
N THR A 74 2.82 -0.64 12.50
CA THR A 74 3.99 -0.69 13.39
C THR A 74 3.94 -1.95 14.28
N LYS A 75 2.77 -2.31 14.83
CA LYS A 75 2.63 -3.53 15.63
C LYS A 75 2.94 -4.79 14.81
N ALA A 76 2.40 -4.89 13.60
CA ALA A 76 2.66 -6.02 12.72
C ALA A 76 4.14 -6.10 12.27
N LEU A 77 4.77 -4.93 12.03
CA LEU A 77 6.17 -4.87 11.67
C LEU A 77 7.08 -5.33 12.83
N ASN A 78 6.81 -4.87 14.07
CA ASN A 78 7.56 -5.30 15.24
C ASN A 78 7.41 -6.81 15.46
N PHE A 79 6.18 -7.34 15.41
CA PHE A 79 5.94 -8.78 15.50
C PHE A 79 6.75 -9.57 14.48
N SER A 80 6.85 -9.08 13.24
CA SER A 80 7.65 -9.76 12.22
C SER A 80 9.16 -9.63 12.46
N ALA A 81 9.61 -8.51 13.03
CA ALA A 81 11.01 -8.26 13.34
C ALA A 81 11.51 -9.18 14.46
N ASP A 82 10.67 -9.49 15.46
CA ASP A 82 11.02 -10.34 16.61
C ASP A 82 11.58 -11.72 16.19
N PHE A 83 11.21 -12.24 15.00
CA PHE A 83 11.73 -13.51 14.47
C PHE A 83 13.10 -13.41 13.80
N TYR A 84 13.58 -12.18 13.55
CA TYR A 84 14.81 -11.90 12.81
C TYR A 84 15.81 -11.08 13.63
N GLU A 85 15.44 -10.69 14.85
CA GLU A 85 16.42 -10.17 15.81
C GLU A 85 17.36 -11.32 16.19
N GLU A 86 18.67 -11.17 15.89
CA GLU A 86 19.67 -12.14 16.30
C GLU A 86 19.69 -12.20 17.83
N GLU A 87 19.56 -13.43 18.37
CA GLU A 87 19.72 -13.68 19.80
C GLU A 87 21.09 -13.11 20.25
N GLU A 88 21.06 -12.19 21.22
CA GLU A 88 22.24 -11.63 21.90
C GLU A 88 23.08 -10.61 21.09
N GLU A 89 22.56 -9.46 20.77
CA GLU A 89 23.41 -8.27 20.80
C GLU A 89 23.90 -8.07 22.24
N GLN A 90 25.17 -8.39 22.48
CA GLN A 90 25.81 -8.07 23.78
C GLN A 90 25.56 -6.60 24.07
N GLU A 91 24.82 -6.32 25.18
CA GLU A 91 24.53 -4.94 25.60
C GLU A 91 25.76 -4.06 25.44
N THR A 92 25.71 -3.11 24.54
CA THR A 92 26.83 -2.19 24.34
C THR A 92 27.02 -1.33 25.59
N LYS A 93 28.19 -0.71 25.74
CA LYS A 93 28.40 0.25 26.83
C LYS A 93 27.39 1.41 26.78
N LEU A 94 26.89 1.73 25.57
CA LEU A 94 25.87 2.75 25.34
C LEU A 94 24.50 2.29 25.88
N ASP A 95 24.12 1.04 25.63
CA ASP A 95 22.83 0.49 26.09
C ASP A 95 22.78 0.42 27.61
N ARG A 96 23.86 0.00 28.25
CA ARG A 96 23.99 0.02 29.71
C ARG A 96 23.91 1.44 30.28
N PHE A 97 24.54 2.41 29.63
CA PHE A 97 24.47 3.80 30.07
C PHE A 97 23.05 4.36 29.91
N LEU A 98 22.40 4.12 28.75
CA LEU A 98 21.03 4.54 28.48
C LEU A 98 20.03 3.87 29.42
N ASN A 99 20.16 2.57 29.66
CA ASN A 99 19.31 1.84 30.61
C ASN A 99 19.43 2.41 32.04
N LYS A 100 20.65 2.79 32.45
CA LYS A 100 20.87 3.42 33.76
C LYS A 100 20.25 4.82 33.88
N VAL A 101 20.29 5.62 32.80
CA VAL A 101 19.75 6.99 32.78
C VAL A 101 18.23 6.97 32.66
N THR A 102 17.65 6.03 31.90
CA THR A 102 16.21 5.95 31.59
C THR A 102 15.42 5.05 32.55
N GLY A 103 16.11 4.47 33.56
CA GLY A 103 15.46 3.56 34.52
C GLY A 103 14.92 2.27 33.87
N GLY A 104 15.64 1.69 32.90
CA GLY A 104 15.25 0.49 32.18
C GLY A 104 14.28 0.70 31.01
N LYS A 105 14.07 1.96 30.57
CA LYS A 105 13.19 2.32 29.45
C LYS A 105 13.98 2.79 28.22
N ALA A 106 15.25 2.40 28.09
CA ALA A 106 16.14 2.87 27.02
C ALA A 106 15.57 2.60 25.63
N GLU A 107 15.07 1.40 25.38
CA GLU A 107 14.46 1.00 24.11
C GLU A 107 13.28 1.90 23.72
N GLN A 108 12.35 2.16 24.66
CA GLN A 108 11.21 3.05 24.41
C GLN A 108 11.65 4.49 24.11
N VAL A 109 12.68 4.99 24.80
CA VAL A 109 13.23 6.33 24.59
C VAL A 109 13.91 6.42 23.24
N ILE A 110 14.72 5.42 22.85
CA ILE A 110 15.39 5.34 21.54
C ILE A 110 14.35 5.29 20.44
N THR A 111 13.38 4.39 20.52
CA THR A 111 12.30 4.25 19.52
C THR A 111 11.51 5.56 19.37
N THR A 112 11.16 6.22 20.47
CA THR A 112 10.46 7.52 20.44
C THR A 112 11.32 8.60 19.80
N PHE A 113 12.62 8.65 20.14
CA PHE A 113 13.56 9.60 19.55
C PHE A 113 13.71 9.39 18.04
N VAL A 114 13.90 8.15 17.60
CA VAL A 114 14.01 7.79 16.17
C VAL A 114 12.73 8.17 15.43
N MET A 115 11.56 7.93 16.03
CA MET A 115 10.26 8.30 15.43
C MET A 115 10.12 9.81 15.27
N ILE A 116 10.47 10.59 16.30
CA ILE A 116 10.44 12.07 16.22
C ILE A 116 11.45 12.56 15.19
N LEU A 117 12.66 12.04 15.18
CA LEU A 117 13.69 12.41 14.21
C LEU A 117 13.25 12.11 12.78
N SER A 118 12.65 10.93 12.54
CA SER A 118 12.10 10.56 11.23
C SER A 118 10.99 11.51 10.78
N LEU A 119 10.11 11.91 11.69
CA LEU A 119 9.05 12.89 11.40
C LEU A 119 9.64 14.26 11.04
N VAL A 120 10.64 14.73 11.79
CA VAL A 120 11.33 16.02 11.53
C VAL A 120 12.02 15.97 10.16
N LEU A 121 12.70 14.86 9.84
CA LEU A 121 13.35 14.66 8.53
C LEU A 121 12.31 14.64 7.40
N ALA A 122 11.18 13.94 7.59
CA ALA A 122 10.12 13.90 6.60
C ALA A 122 9.55 15.30 6.32
N VAL A 123 9.27 16.11 7.36
CA VAL A 123 8.84 17.51 7.23
C VAL A 123 9.92 18.33 6.53
N GLY A 124 11.19 18.15 6.90
CA GLY A 124 12.34 18.81 6.27
C GLY A 124 12.42 18.53 4.77
N ILE A 125 12.37 17.26 4.38
CA ILE A 125 12.53 16.83 2.99
C ILE A 125 11.31 17.18 2.13
N PHE A 126 10.08 16.96 2.63
CA PHE A 126 8.88 17.06 1.78
C PHE A 126 8.14 18.41 1.88
N ILE A 127 8.42 19.22 2.91
CA ILE A 127 7.79 20.53 3.09
C ILE A 127 8.80 21.68 3.01
N VAL A 128 9.91 21.58 3.76
CA VAL A 128 10.88 22.69 3.86
C VAL A 128 11.80 22.74 2.64
N LEU A 129 12.37 21.62 2.22
CA LEU A 129 13.32 21.55 1.11
C LEU A 129 12.75 22.03 -0.23
N PRO A 130 11.53 21.62 -0.68
CA PRO A 130 10.92 22.17 -1.90
C PRO A 130 10.75 23.69 -1.84
N TYR A 131 10.29 24.21 -0.70
CA TYR A 131 10.16 25.66 -0.50
C TYR A 131 11.50 26.37 -0.57
N PHE A 132 12.54 25.81 0.07
CA PHE A 132 13.89 26.37 0.07
C PHE A 132 14.48 26.40 -1.35
N ILE A 133 14.43 25.29 -2.09
CA ILE A 133 14.92 25.21 -3.48
C ILE A 133 14.16 26.22 -4.35
N THR A 134 12.84 26.31 -4.20
CA THR A 134 12.02 27.26 -4.97
C THR A 134 12.41 28.71 -4.68
N SER A 135 12.91 29.01 -3.47
CA SER A 135 13.30 30.37 -3.10
C SER A 135 14.43 30.93 -3.96
N PHE A 136 15.29 30.09 -4.54
CA PHE A 136 16.34 30.52 -5.46
C PHE A 136 15.80 31.07 -6.79
N PHE A 137 14.56 30.74 -7.16
CA PHE A 137 13.92 31.18 -8.40
C PHE A 137 13.17 32.49 -8.24
N LYS A 138 13.07 33.08 -7.00
CA LYS A 138 12.30 34.30 -6.74
C LYS A 138 12.78 35.52 -7.52
N GLU A 139 14.06 35.60 -7.81
CA GLU A 139 14.63 36.70 -8.59
C GLU A 139 14.27 36.65 -10.07
N TYR A 140 14.07 35.42 -10.59
CA TYR A 140 13.79 35.12 -12.00
C TYR A 140 12.30 35.06 -12.30
N VAL A 141 11.49 34.64 -11.33
CA VAL A 141 10.06 34.37 -11.50
C VAL A 141 9.24 35.31 -10.63
N ARG A 142 8.61 36.29 -11.24
CA ARG A 142 7.76 37.30 -10.56
C ARG A 142 6.32 36.78 -10.31
N SER A 143 5.85 35.79 -11.05
CA SER A 143 4.50 35.25 -10.92
C SER A 143 4.39 34.31 -9.74
N SER A 144 3.53 34.63 -8.77
CA SER A 144 3.24 33.75 -7.63
C SER A 144 2.64 32.39 -8.06
N ILE A 145 1.84 32.38 -9.12
CA ILE A 145 1.25 31.18 -9.69
C ILE A 145 2.36 30.25 -10.22
N LEU A 146 3.25 30.79 -11.04
CA LEU A 146 4.35 30.03 -11.60
C LEU A 146 5.31 29.50 -10.50
N MET A 147 5.57 30.30 -9.46
CA MET A 147 6.36 29.86 -8.31
C MET A 147 5.73 28.68 -7.58
N ASN A 148 4.42 28.67 -7.38
CA ASN A 148 3.72 27.54 -6.74
C ASN A 148 3.74 26.28 -7.63
N ILE A 149 3.65 26.44 -8.95
CA ILE A 149 3.78 25.32 -9.91
C ILE A 149 5.19 24.74 -9.84
N ILE A 150 6.22 25.57 -9.84
CA ILE A 150 7.62 25.13 -9.70
C ILE A 150 7.83 24.41 -8.38
N GLU A 151 7.32 24.94 -7.27
CA GLU A 151 7.40 24.26 -5.97
C GLU A 151 6.72 22.91 -5.97
N GLY A 152 5.53 22.81 -6.58
CA GLY A 152 4.82 21.55 -6.75
C GLY A 152 5.62 20.53 -7.59
N ALA A 153 6.20 20.96 -8.70
CA ALA A 153 7.03 20.10 -9.55
C ALA A 153 8.29 19.61 -8.81
N ILE A 154 8.99 20.49 -8.09
CA ILE A 154 10.15 20.12 -7.26
C ILE A 154 9.75 19.09 -6.21
N ARG A 155 8.59 19.24 -5.56
CA ARG A 155 8.09 18.27 -4.58
C ARG A 155 7.83 16.88 -5.19
N ILE A 156 7.23 16.85 -6.38
CA ILE A 156 7.03 15.59 -7.12
C ILE A 156 8.38 14.93 -7.43
N VAL A 157 9.35 15.69 -7.92
CA VAL A 157 10.68 15.17 -8.23
C VAL A 157 11.38 14.62 -6.98
N ILE A 158 11.36 15.37 -5.87
CA ILE A 158 11.94 14.89 -4.60
C ILE A 158 11.28 13.60 -4.14
N PHE A 159 9.95 13.53 -4.22
CA PHE A 159 9.21 12.32 -3.85
C PHE A 159 9.58 11.12 -4.72
N LEU A 160 9.64 11.30 -6.04
CA LEU A 160 10.03 10.22 -6.95
C LEU A 160 11.47 9.76 -6.72
N LEU A 161 12.41 10.70 -6.52
CA LEU A 161 13.80 10.37 -6.20
C LEU A 161 13.90 9.60 -4.88
N TYR A 162 13.13 9.99 -3.87
CA TYR A 162 13.04 9.27 -2.59
C TYR A 162 12.56 7.83 -2.80
N VAL A 163 11.44 7.65 -3.53
CA VAL A 163 10.89 6.30 -3.80
C VAL A 163 11.91 5.44 -4.54
N VAL A 164 12.58 5.98 -5.56
CA VAL A 164 13.63 5.27 -6.29
C VAL A 164 14.80 4.91 -5.38
N ALA A 165 15.24 5.85 -4.54
CA ALA A 165 16.37 5.63 -3.63
C ALA A 165 16.09 4.50 -2.62
N ILE A 166 14.90 4.50 -1.98
CA ILE A 166 14.56 3.42 -1.03
C ILE A 166 14.38 2.06 -1.73
N THR A 167 13.91 2.05 -3.00
CA THR A 167 13.79 0.82 -3.80
C THR A 167 15.14 0.18 -4.10
N ALA A 168 16.23 0.94 -4.05
CA ALA A 168 17.60 0.43 -4.22
C ALA A 168 18.09 -0.42 -3.04
N MET A 169 17.50 -0.24 -1.84
CA MET A 169 17.84 -1.02 -0.65
C MET A 169 17.32 -2.46 -0.80
N LYS A 170 18.16 -3.47 -0.46
CA LYS A 170 17.81 -4.89 -0.62
C LYS A 170 16.60 -5.28 0.24
N ASP A 171 16.56 -4.84 1.49
CA ASP A 171 15.50 -5.18 2.44
C ASP A 171 14.16 -4.58 2.03
N ILE A 172 14.17 -3.32 1.56
CA ILE A 172 12.96 -2.68 1.03
C ILE A 172 12.49 -3.36 -0.27
N ARG A 173 13.42 -3.79 -1.12
CA ARG A 173 13.05 -4.54 -2.33
C ARG A 173 12.38 -5.87 -1.99
N ARG A 174 12.86 -6.57 -0.94
CA ARG A 174 12.25 -7.81 -0.46
C ARG A 174 10.88 -7.55 0.15
N LEU A 175 10.73 -6.50 0.96
CA LEU A 175 9.43 -6.04 1.47
C LEU A 175 8.45 -5.73 0.34
N TYR A 176 8.92 -5.14 -0.78
CA TYR A 176 8.08 -4.85 -1.95
C TYR A 176 7.67 -6.10 -2.74
N LYS A 177 8.38 -7.21 -2.63
CA LYS A 177 7.93 -8.51 -3.13
C LYS A 177 6.74 -9.03 -2.31
N TYR A 178 6.81 -8.97 -0.97
CA TYR A 178 5.68 -9.31 -0.10
C TYR A 178 4.47 -8.39 -0.33
N HIS A 179 4.69 -7.12 -0.61
CA HIS A 179 3.63 -6.18 -1.02
C HIS A 179 2.99 -6.60 -2.36
N GLY A 180 3.80 -7.08 -3.30
CA GLY A 180 3.29 -7.69 -4.53
C GLY A 180 2.46 -8.95 -4.26
N ALA A 181 2.88 -9.82 -3.33
CA ALA A 181 2.16 -11.03 -2.93
C ALA A 181 0.79 -10.69 -2.31
N GLU A 182 0.75 -9.71 -1.40
CA GLU A 182 -0.50 -9.17 -0.84
C GLU A 182 -1.49 -8.78 -1.94
N HIS A 183 -1.06 -7.92 -2.87
CA HIS A 183 -1.90 -7.43 -3.96
C HIS A 183 -2.38 -8.56 -4.88
N LYS A 184 -1.50 -9.52 -5.21
CA LYS A 184 -1.85 -10.65 -6.07
C LYS A 184 -2.91 -11.54 -5.42
N CYS A 185 -2.82 -11.80 -4.12
CA CYS A 185 -3.83 -12.58 -3.39
C CYS A 185 -5.19 -11.85 -3.35
N ILE A 186 -5.21 -10.55 -3.05
CA ILE A 186 -6.44 -9.77 -3.03
C ILE A 186 -7.07 -9.71 -4.44
N ASN A 187 -6.27 -9.41 -5.46
CA ASN A 187 -6.74 -9.36 -6.84
C ASN A 187 -7.22 -10.72 -7.35
N CYS A 188 -6.63 -11.83 -6.90
CA CYS A 188 -7.03 -13.18 -7.24
C CYS A 188 -8.50 -13.40 -6.86
N ILE A 189 -8.84 -13.21 -5.59
CA ILE A 189 -10.19 -13.43 -5.08
C ILE A 189 -11.20 -12.39 -5.59
N GLU A 190 -10.81 -11.12 -5.71
CA GLU A 190 -11.70 -10.07 -6.22
C GLU A 190 -12.04 -10.21 -7.71
N ARG A 191 -11.27 -11.02 -8.44
CA ARG A 191 -11.54 -11.40 -9.84
C ARG A 191 -12.23 -12.76 -9.98
N GLY A 192 -12.66 -13.34 -8.88
CA GLY A 192 -13.40 -14.59 -8.87
C GLY A 192 -12.54 -15.82 -9.18
N LYS A 193 -11.26 -15.78 -8.80
CA LYS A 193 -10.38 -16.96 -8.93
C LYS A 193 -10.17 -17.62 -7.57
N PRO A 194 -10.19 -18.95 -7.48
CA PRO A 194 -9.79 -19.68 -6.28
C PRO A 194 -8.40 -19.25 -5.80
N LEU A 195 -8.23 -19.10 -4.51
CA LEU A 195 -6.98 -18.61 -3.91
C LEU A 195 -5.97 -19.78 -3.82
N THR A 196 -5.31 -20.04 -4.92
CA THR A 196 -4.19 -20.98 -5.04
C THR A 196 -2.91 -20.24 -5.37
N VAL A 197 -1.74 -20.84 -5.11
CA VAL A 197 -0.43 -20.24 -5.46
C VAL A 197 -0.39 -19.87 -6.95
N ARG A 198 -0.82 -20.81 -7.82
CA ARG A 198 -0.86 -20.62 -9.28
C ARG A 198 -1.75 -19.43 -9.69
N ASN A 199 -2.96 -19.35 -9.17
CA ASN A 199 -3.89 -18.29 -9.53
C ASN A 199 -3.44 -16.93 -8.97
N ALA A 200 -2.89 -16.90 -7.76
CA ALA A 200 -2.33 -15.69 -7.17
C ALA A 200 -1.11 -15.20 -7.96
N MET A 201 -0.17 -16.08 -8.34
CA MET A 201 0.98 -15.74 -9.18
C MET A 201 0.56 -15.12 -10.51
N ASN A 202 -0.54 -15.61 -11.12
CA ASN A 202 -1.09 -15.09 -12.38
C ASN A 202 -2.04 -13.90 -12.20
N SER A 203 -2.08 -13.29 -11.01
CA SER A 203 -2.90 -12.11 -10.73
C SER A 203 -2.04 -10.84 -10.72
N SER A 204 -2.67 -9.68 -10.94
CA SER A 204 -1.96 -8.40 -10.98
C SER A 204 -1.43 -7.98 -9.62
N ARG A 205 -0.21 -7.43 -9.57
CA ARG A 205 0.36 -6.78 -8.38
C ARG A 205 -0.10 -5.33 -8.19
N LEU A 206 -0.87 -4.77 -9.13
CA LEU A 206 -1.39 -3.41 -9.03
C LEU A 206 -2.79 -3.43 -8.41
N HIS A 207 -3.01 -2.60 -7.39
CA HIS A 207 -4.28 -2.56 -6.67
C HIS A 207 -4.71 -1.11 -6.36
N LYS A 208 -5.97 -0.75 -6.67
CA LYS A 208 -6.46 0.64 -6.57
C LYS A 208 -6.51 1.21 -5.16
N ARG A 209 -6.54 0.36 -4.13
CA ARG A 209 -6.71 0.75 -2.71
C ARG A 209 -5.43 0.65 -1.90
N CYS A 210 -4.29 0.67 -2.54
CA CYS A 210 -3.00 0.53 -1.88
C CYS A 210 -2.59 1.81 -1.12
N GLY A 211 -1.89 1.62 0.00
CA GLY A 211 -1.31 2.70 0.79
C GLY A 211 -0.31 3.57 0.02
N THR A 212 0.39 3.02 -0.98
CA THR A 212 1.30 3.83 -1.83
C THR A 212 0.54 4.77 -2.76
N SER A 213 -0.65 4.39 -3.24
CA SER A 213 -1.56 5.33 -3.93
C SER A 213 -2.05 6.43 -2.99
N PHE A 214 -2.26 6.13 -1.70
CA PHE A 214 -2.60 7.14 -0.71
C PHE A 214 -1.48 8.19 -0.56
N MET A 215 -0.21 7.79 -0.52
CA MET A 215 0.92 8.72 -0.49
C MET A 215 0.93 9.66 -1.70
N PHE A 216 0.61 9.16 -2.89
CA PHE A 216 0.45 10.00 -4.08
C PHE A 216 -0.67 11.02 -3.89
N PHE A 217 -1.84 10.62 -3.39
CA PHE A 217 -2.95 11.55 -3.17
C PHE A 217 -2.63 12.58 -2.09
N VAL A 218 -1.93 12.20 -1.02
CA VAL A 218 -1.44 13.14 0.00
C VAL A 218 -0.54 14.21 -0.63
N MET A 219 0.38 13.79 -1.50
CA MET A 219 1.25 14.72 -2.22
C MET A 219 0.44 15.64 -3.15
N PHE A 220 -0.43 15.08 -3.98
CA PHE A 220 -1.25 15.83 -4.94
C PHE A 220 -2.18 16.84 -4.25
N VAL A 221 -2.91 16.42 -3.22
CA VAL A 221 -3.80 17.29 -2.43
C VAL A 221 -2.99 18.37 -1.71
N SER A 222 -1.79 18.03 -1.20
CA SER A 222 -0.91 19.02 -0.57
C SER A 222 -0.48 20.12 -1.52
N ILE A 223 -0.15 19.79 -2.77
CA ILE A 223 0.21 20.78 -3.79
C ILE A 223 -0.96 21.75 -4.03
N ILE A 224 -2.18 21.22 -4.18
CA ILE A 224 -3.37 22.03 -4.40
C ILE A 224 -3.63 22.95 -3.19
N LEU A 225 -3.64 22.42 -1.97
CA LEU A 225 -3.95 23.20 -0.77
C LEU A 225 -2.86 24.25 -0.48
N PHE A 226 -1.59 23.90 -0.69
CA PHE A 226 -0.49 24.84 -0.46
C PHE A 226 -0.46 25.98 -1.48
N PHE A 227 -1.06 25.80 -2.65
CA PHE A 227 -1.25 26.87 -3.63
C PHE A 227 -2.03 28.05 -3.05
N PHE A 228 -2.99 27.78 -2.16
CA PHE A 228 -3.81 28.83 -1.53
C PHE A 228 -3.12 29.50 -0.33
N ILE A 229 -1.98 28.99 0.17
CA ILE A 229 -1.24 29.59 1.26
C ILE A 229 -0.30 30.67 0.70
N GLN A 230 -0.78 31.88 0.61
CA GLN A 230 -0.02 33.06 0.14
C GLN A 230 0.36 33.98 1.32
N VAL A 231 1.27 33.49 2.16
CA VAL A 231 1.76 34.21 3.33
C VAL A 231 3.21 34.64 3.11
N GLY A 232 3.55 35.88 3.40
CA GLY A 232 4.89 36.42 3.21
C GLY A 232 5.92 35.94 4.23
N ASN A 233 5.50 35.60 5.44
CA ASN A 233 6.39 35.11 6.49
C ASN A 233 6.72 33.62 6.26
N PRO A 234 8.02 33.25 6.11
CA PRO A 234 8.42 31.87 5.84
C PRO A 234 8.03 30.87 6.95
N VAL A 235 8.21 31.28 8.21
CA VAL A 235 7.90 30.43 9.37
C VAL A 235 6.40 30.15 9.45
N LEU A 236 5.58 31.21 9.32
CA LEU A 236 4.13 31.06 9.33
C LEU A 236 3.65 30.20 8.16
N LYS A 237 4.29 30.29 6.99
CA LYS A 237 3.99 29.44 5.83
C LYS A 237 4.22 27.97 6.13
N VAL A 238 5.34 27.61 6.77
CA VAL A 238 5.65 26.23 7.18
C VAL A 238 4.67 25.74 8.25
N VAL A 239 4.39 26.55 9.26
CA VAL A 239 3.42 26.21 10.33
C VAL A 239 2.04 25.90 9.76
N LEU A 240 1.53 26.75 8.86
CA LEU A 240 0.23 26.51 8.22
C LEU A 240 0.20 25.24 7.39
N ARG A 241 1.30 24.89 6.71
CA ARG A 241 1.42 23.64 5.96
C ARG A 241 1.38 22.41 6.87
N ILE A 242 2.03 22.47 8.02
CA ILE A 242 2.01 21.40 9.02
C ILE A 242 0.58 21.26 9.58
N LEU A 243 -0.08 22.35 9.92
CA LEU A 243 -1.46 22.33 10.41
C LEU A 243 -2.47 21.76 9.39
N LEU A 244 -2.17 21.84 8.10
CA LEU A 244 -2.99 21.24 7.03
C LEU A 244 -2.79 19.73 6.85
N ILE A 245 -1.76 19.11 7.43
CA ILE A 245 -1.49 17.67 7.25
C ILE A 245 -2.72 16.80 7.57
N PRO A 246 -3.44 16.98 8.70
CA PRO A 246 -4.63 16.19 8.97
C PRO A 246 -5.73 16.37 7.92
N VAL A 247 -5.92 17.60 7.43
CA VAL A 247 -6.92 17.92 6.39
C VAL A 247 -6.54 17.22 5.08
N ILE A 248 -5.27 17.30 4.69
CA ILE A 248 -4.72 16.63 3.50
C ILE A 248 -4.94 15.11 3.60
N ALA A 249 -4.62 14.51 4.75
CA ALA A 249 -4.83 13.08 4.97
C ALA A 249 -6.32 12.70 4.87
N GLY A 250 -7.21 13.49 5.46
CA GLY A 250 -8.66 13.28 5.39
C GLY A 250 -9.20 13.32 3.96
N ILE A 251 -8.82 14.32 3.18
CA ILE A 251 -9.23 14.46 1.77
C ILE A 251 -8.67 13.28 0.94
N SER A 252 -7.39 12.96 1.10
CA SER A 252 -6.72 11.88 0.36
C SER A 252 -7.35 10.52 0.66
N TYR A 253 -7.77 10.28 1.91
CA TYR A 253 -8.49 9.07 2.29
C TYR A 253 -9.84 8.95 1.57
N GLU A 254 -10.61 10.04 1.46
CA GLU A 254 -11.88 10.00 0.73
C GLU A 254 -11.68 9.74 -0.77
N ILE A 255 -10.62 10.28 -1.36
CA ILE A 255 -10.27 10.02 -2.77
C ILE A 255 -9.95 8.54 -2.98
N ILE A 256 -9.08 7.94 -2.17
CA ILE A 256 -8.73 6.52 -2.34
C ILE A 256 -9.91 5.59 -2.08
N ARG A 257 -10.78 5.94 -1.13
CA ARG A 257 -12.01 5.22 -0.86
C ARG A 257 -12.98 5.26 -2.05
N LEU A 258 -13.09 6.41 -2.72
CA LEU A 258 -13.85 6.56 -3.94
C LEU A 258 -13.25 5.74 -5.08
N ALA A 259 -11.92 5.77 -5.23
CA ALA A 259 -11.19 4.99 -6.22
C ALA A 259 -11.42 3.48 -6.09
N GLY A 260 -11.55 2.98 -4.86
CA GLY A 260 -11.83 1.56 -4.60
C GLY A 260 -13.28 1.13 -4.84
N ARG A 261 -14.23 2.07 -4.95
CA ARG A 261 -15.67 1.76 -5.07
C ARG A 261 -16.25 2.01 -6.45
N SER A 262 -15.53 2.69 -7.32
CA SER A 262 -16.03 3.11 -8.62
C SER A 262 -15.04 2.78 -9.73
N ASN A 263 -15.56 2.27 -10.84
CA ASN A 263 -14.81 2.03 -12.08
C ASN A 263 -15.08 3.11 -13.15
N ASN A 264 -15.63 4.27 -12.75
CA ASN A 264 -15.86 5.38 -13.65
C ASN A 264 -14.54 5.87 -14.27
N ILE A 265 -14.59 6.31 -15.54
CA ILE A 265 -13.43 6.81 -16.29
C ILE A 265 -12.66 7.92 -15.54
N PHE A 266 -13.36 8.84 -14.87
CA PHE A 266 -12.74 9.90 -14.08
C PHE A 266 -11.93 9.35 -12.89
N VAL A 267 -12.47 8.32 -12.22
CA VAL A 267 -11.79 7.65 -11.11
C VAL A 267 -10.58 6.86 -11.60
N ARG A 268 -10.66 6.22 -12.78
CA ARG A 268 -9.54 5.53 -13.43
C ARG A 268 -8.41 6.50 -13.73
N ILE A 269 -8.70 7.64 -14.38
CA ILE A 269 -7.70 8.68 -14.69
C ILE A 269 -7.06 9.22 -13.40
N LEU A 270 -7.86 9.49 -12.37
CA LEU A 270 -7.35 9.99 -11.09
C LEU A 270 -6.45 8.97 -10.37
N SER A 271 -6.76 7.67 -10.48
CA SER A 271 -5.99 6.59 -9.83
C SER A 271 -4.76 6.17 -10.62
N ALA A 272 -4.69 6.43 -11.92
CA ALA A 272 -3.61 5.97 -12.78
C ALA A 272 -2.20 6.40 -12.30
N PRO A 273 -1.95 7.65 -11.87
CA PRO A 273 -0.62 8.02 -11.37
C PRO A 273 -0.23 7.26 -10.09
N GLY A 274 -1.19 7.02 -9.19
CA GLY A 274 -0.96 6.21 -7.99
C GLY A 274 -0.56 4.77 -8.34
N MET A 275 -1.22 4.14 -9.31
CA MET A 275 -0.87 2.81 -9.80
C MET A 275 0.49 2.78 -10.52
N LEU A 276 0.88 3.85 -11.23
CA LEU A 276 2.22 3.94 -11.82
C LEU A 276 3.32 3.93 -10.75
N ILE A 277 3.10 4.60 -9.61
CA ILE A 277 4.04 4.55 -8.49
C ILE A 277 4.13 3.14 -7.89
N GLN A 278 3.04 2.39 -7.88
CA GLN A 278 3.05 1.00 -7.40
C GLN A 278 4.00 0.10 -8.23
N ARG A 279 4.23 0.37 -9.52
CA ARG A 279 5.24 -0.36 -10.30
C ARG A 279 6.65 -0.27 -9.70
N LEU A 280 6.93 0.80 -8.95
CA LEU A 280 8.18 0.97 -8.21
C LEU A 280 8.12 0.30 -6.83
N THR A 281 6.98 0.39 -6.14
CA THR A 281 6.79 -0.01 -4.74
C THR A 281 6.17 -1.39 -4.55
N THR A 282 5.88 -2.11 -5.64
CA THR A 282 5.55 -3.54 -5.66
C THR A 282 6.48 -4.26 -6.62
N LYS A 283 6.91 -5.46 -6.26
CA LYS A 283 7.76 -6.32 -7.10
C LYS A 283 7.08 -7.66 -7.28
N GLU A 284 7.49 -8.41 -8.31
CA GLU A 284 7.04 -9.78 -8.50
C GLU A 284 7.50 -10.63 -7.31
N PRO A 285 6.57 -11.27 -6.59
CA PRO A 285 6.88 -12.16 -5.49
C PRO A 285 7.35 -13.52 -6.00
N ASP A 286 8.10 -14.21 -5.17
CA ASP A 286 8.42 -15.62 -5.34
C ASP A 286 7.25 -16.49 -4.85
N LYS A 287 7.16 -17.78 -5.23
CA LYS A 287 6.04 -18.68 -4.83
C LYS A 287 5.89 -18.78 -3.32
N ASP A 288 7.01 -18.92 -2.61
CA ASP A 288 7.07 -18.98 -1.16
C ASP A 288 6.47 -17.74 -0.45
N MET A 289 6.57 -16.57 -1.05
CA MET A 289 5.98 -15.34 -0.53
C MET A 289 4.45 -15.30 -0.74
N ILE A 290 3.97 -15.89 -1.84
CA ILE A 290 2.52 -16.05 -2.08
C ILE A 290 1.91 -16.99 -1.05
N GLU A 291 2.58 -18.11 -0.68
CA GLU A 291 2.12 -19.03 0.38
C GLU A 291 1.89 -18.30 1.70
N VAL A 292 2.83 -17.43 2.10
CA VAL A 292 2.69 -16.61 3.31
C VAL A 292 1.50 -15.65 3.21
N ALA A 293 1.32 -15.03 2.04
CA ALA A 293 0.20 -14.13 1.83
C ALA A 293 -1.15 -14.86 1.85
N ILE A 294 -1.24 -16.06 1.25
CA ILE A 294 -2.42 -16.94 1.30
C ILE A 294 -2.75 -17.28 2.76
N ALA A 295 -1.76 -17.75 3.54
CA ALA A 295 -1.95 -18.10 4.94
C ALA A 295 -2.50 -16.91 5.76
N SER A 296 -2.03 -15.69 5.49
CA SER A 296 -2.56 -14.48 6.14
C SER A 296 -4.00 -14.16 5.73
N VAL A 297 -4.37 -14.35 4.45
CA VAL A 297 -5.74 -14.15 3.96
C VAL A 297 -6.69 -15.14 4.61
N GLU A 298 -6.37 -16.44 4.57
CA GLU A 298 -7.20 -17.53 5.08
C GLU A 298 -7.47 -17.42 6.58
N ALA A 299 -6.52 -16.85 7.32
CA ALA A 299 -6.66 -16.65 8.76
C ALA A 299 -7.76 -15.63 9.13
N VAL A 300 -8.10 -14.69 8.25
CA VAL A 300 -9.06 -13.61 8.54
C VAL A 300 -10.24 -13.52 7.58
N TYR A 301 -10.21 -14.23 6.47
CA TYR A 301 -11.18 -14.07 5.40
C TYR A 301 -11.60 -15.41 4.77
N ASP A 302 -12.88 -15.68 4.78
CA ASP A 302 -13.47 -16.82 4.07
C ASP A 302 -13.65 -16.47 2.59
N TRP A 303 -12.56 -16.67 1.82
CA TRP A 303 -12.56 -16.37 0.39
C TRP A 303 -13.44 -17.35 -0.41
N LYS A 304 -13.64 -18.59 0.07
CA LYS A 304 -14.52 -19.58 -0.58
C LYS A 304 -15.97 -19.10 -0.52
N GLN A 305 -16.42 -18.67 0.67
CA GLN A 305 -17.77 -18.12 0.82
C GLN A 305 -17.95 -16.84 -0.01
N PHE A 306 -16.92 -15.99 -0.12
CA PHE A 306 -16.98 -14.81 -0.98
C PHE A 306 -17.14 -15.17 -2.46
N LEU A 307 -16.47 -16.21 -2.96
CA LEU A 307 -16.64 -16.67 -4.34
C LEU A 307 -18.02 -17.26 -4.58
N ILE A 308 -18.60 -17.96 -3.61
CA ILE A 308 -19.97 -18.46 -3.68
C ILE A 308 -20.95 -17.29 -3.75
N ASP A 309 -20.79 -16.27 -2.89
CA ASP A 309 -21.74 -15.16 -2.79
C ASP A 309 -21.68 -14.20 -4.00
N GLU A 310 -20.50 -14.02 -4.60
CA GLU A 310 -20.28 -12.96 -5.58
C GLU A 310 -20.01 -13.45 -7.01
N PHE A 311 -19.63 -14.75 -7.20
CA PHE A 311 -19.19 -15.27 -8.50
C PHE A 311 -19.88 -16.56 -8.93
N ASP A 312 -21.00 -16.93 -8.29
CA ASP A 312 -21.82 -18.11 -8.64
C ASP A 312 -21.09 -19.46 -8.49
N TYR A 313 -20.05 -19.55 -7.62
CA TYR A 313 -19.43 -20.83 -7.26
C TYR A 313 -20.37 -21.65 -6.39
N SER A 314 -20.20 -22.99 -6.42
CA SER A 314 -20.87 -23.91 -5.53
C SER A 314 -19.89 -24.48 -4.50
N PRO A 315 -20.34 -24.93 -3.32
CA PRO A 315 -19.46 -25.56 -2.34
C PRO A 315 -18.72 -26.80 -2.90
N SER A 316 -19.28 -27.48 -3.89
CA SER A 316 -18.66 -28.62 -4.56
C SER A 316 -17.42 -28.25 -5.38
N ASP A 317 -17.31 -27.00 -5.86
CA ASP A 317 -16.18 -26.56 -6.66
C ASP A 317 -14.89 -26.42 -5.84
N PHE A 318 -14.98 -26.54 -4.52
CA PHE A 318 -13.85 -26.50 -3.57
C PHE A 318 -13.60 -27.83 -2.86
N SER A 319 -14.31 -28.91 -3.23
CA SER A 319 -14.17 -30.21 -2.58
C SER A 319 -12.94 -31.01 -3.04
N ASP A 320 -12.40 -30.70 -4.21
CA ASP A 320 -11.33 -31.47 -4.86
C ASP A 320 -9.93 -30.85 -4.72
N ASP A 321 -9.82 -29.66 -4.04
CA ASP A 321 -8.57 -28.89 -3.92
C ASP A 321 -7.43 -29.58 -3.12
N VAL A 322 -7.68 -30.80 -2.55
CA VAL A 322 -6.68 -31.47 -1.71
C VAL A 322 -5.84 -32.48 -2.50
N SER A 323 -6.25 -32.88 -3.72
CA SER A 323 -5.60 -33.98 -4.44
C SER A 323 -4.80 -33.62 -5.70
N GLU A 324 -5.01 -32.43 -6.26
CA GLU A 324 -4.33 -32.01 -7.53
C GLU A 324 -3.19 -31.01 -7.35
N ALA A 325 -3.16 -30.26 -6.23
CA ALA A 325 -2.12 -29.26 -6.00
C ALA A 325 -0.72 -29.85 -5.78
N ASP A 326 -0.64 -31.08 -5.22
CA ASP A 326 0.64 -31.72 -4.89
C ASP A 326 1.20 -32.58 -6.03
N SER A 327 0.40 -32.90 -7.07
CA SER A 327 0.83 -33.80 -8.14
C SER A 327 1.35 -33.10 -9.40
N GLU A 328 1.02 -31.83 -9.62
CA GLU A 328 1.50 -31.08 -10.80
C GLU A 328 2.82 -30.32 -10.56
N ASP A 329 3.19 -30.08 -9.29
CA ASP A 329 4.46 -29.39 -8.96
C ASP A 329 5.69 -30.31 -9.06
N GLU A 330 5.53 -31.66 -9.02
CA GLU A 330 6.65 -32.61 -9.18
C GLU A 330 7.08 -32.84 -10.64
N GLU A 331 6.22 -32.60 -11.63
CA GLU A 331 6.59 -32.77 -13.05
C GLU A 331 7.20 -31.52 -13.70
N ALA A 332 7.09 -30.34 -13.09
CA ALA A 332 7.58 -29.08 -13.67
C ALA A 332 9.04 -28.74 -13.33
N ASP A 333 9.67 -29.46 -12.40
CA ASP A 333 11.03 -29.12 -11.90
C ASP A 333 12.18 -29.84 -12.64
N SER A 334 11.89 -30.52 -13.75
CA SER A 334 12.91 -31.28 -14.52
C SER A 334 13.39 -30.61 -15.80
N ASP A 335 12.97 -29.36 -16.12
CA ASP A 335 13.48 -28.65 -17.30
C ASP A 335 14.15 -27.33 -16.86
N GLU A 336 15.45 -27.44 -16.54
CA GLU A 336 16.35 -26.28 -16.31
C GLU A 336 16.62 -25.51 -17.62
N SER A 337 15.63 -24.77 -18.09
CA SER A 337 15.84 -23.64 -18.97
C SER A 337 15.18 -22.43 -18.34
N LYS A 338 16.02 -21.56 -17.72
CA LYS A 338 15.58 -20.25 -17.22
C LYS A 338 14.79 -19.52 -18.31
N PRO A 339 13.49 -19.25 -18.14
CA PRO A 339 12.86 -18.25 -18.97
C PRO A 339 13.38 -16.88 -18.50
N ASP A 340 13.98 -16.13 -19.40
CA ASP A 340 14.11 -14.69 -19.25
C ASP A 340 12.70 -14.14 -19.04
N PHE A 341 12.40 -13.77 -17.80
CA PHE A 341 11.15 -13.07 -17.46
C PHE A 341 11.22 -11.68 -18.07
N GLU A 342 10.81 -11.56 -19.33
CA GLU A 342 10.28 -10.31 -19.82
C GLU A 342 9.13 -9.92 -18.90
N ASP A 343 9.17 -8.68 -18.38
CA ASP A 343 8.06 -8.06 -17.62
C ASP A 343 6.73 -8.45 -18.29
N ASP A 344 5.92 -9.31 -17.65
CA ASP A 344 4.63 -9.70 -18.21
C ASP A 344 3.69 -8.49 -18.21
N LYS A 345 3.77 -7.76 -19.32
CA LYS A 345 2.89 -6.62 -19.64
C LYS A 345 1.43 -7.04 -19.76
N SER A 346 1.14 -8.34 -19.86
CA SER A 346 -0.20 -8.85 -20.14
C SER A 346 -1.11 -8.78 -18.92
N ALA A 347 -0.64 -9.12 -17.72
CA ALA A 347 -1.46 -9.06 -16.50
C ALA A 347 -1.77 -7.62 -16.06
N ASP A 348 -0.84 -6.69 -16.34
CA ASP A 348 -1.02 -5.26 -16.03
C ASP A 348 -1.85 -4.53 -17.10
N SER A 349 -1.97 -5.05 -18.33
CA SER A 349 -2.75 -4.46 -19.43
C SER A 349 -4.25 -4.47 -19.13
N TYR A 350 -4.74 -5.46 -18.37
CA TYR A 350 -6.17 -5.54 -18.01
C TYR A 350 -6.73 -4.34 -17.24
N TYR A 351 -5.88 -3.50 -16.63
CA TYR A 351 -6.32 -2.27 -15.99
C TYR A 351 -6.47 -1.10 -16.96
N PHE A 352 -5.88 -1.19 -18.17
CA PHE A 352 -5.84 -0.11 -19.14
C PHE A 352 -6.61 -0.42 -20.43
N ASP A 353 -6.80 -1.71 -20.81
CA ASP A 353 -7.26 -2.12 -22.15
C ASP A 353 -8.74 -2.56 -22.22
N GLU A 354 -9.47 -2.69 -21.12
CA GLU A 354 -10.89 -3.11 -21.18
C GLU A 354 -11.85 -1.92 -21.31
N GLU A 355 -11.87 -1.19 -22.43
CA GLU A 355 -13.01 -0.43 -22.96
C GLU A 355 -12.61 0.47 -24.15
N GLU A 356 -12.17 -0.13 -25.24
CA GLU A 356 -12.37 0.46 -26.57
C GLU A 356 -13.42 -0.37 -27.32
N GLU A 357 -14.69 -0.26 -26.95
CA GLU A 357 -15.83 -0.49 -27.86
C GLU A 357 -17.11 -0.11 -27.15
N GLU A 358 -17.53 1.12 -27.35
CA GLU A 358 -18.91 1.55 -27.61
C GLU A 358 -18.95 3.09 -27.74
N ILE A 359 -18.50 3.57 -28.88
CA ILE A 359 -18.94 4.87 -29.38
C ILE A 359 -20.41 4.68 -29.81
N PHE A 360 -21.30 5.35 -29.10
CA PHE A 360 -22.74 5.43 -29.43
C PHE A 360 -22.94 5.80 -30.89
N PRO A 361 -23.76 5.08 -31.69
CA PRO A 361 -24.26 5.62 -32.94
C PRO A 361 -25.27 6.73 -32.60
N MET A 362 -24.98 7.94 -33.03
CA MET A 362 -25.97 9.03 -33.08
C MET A 362 -27.11 8.60 -34.00
N GLY A 363 -28.24 8.28 -33.38
CA GLY A 363 -29.48 8.02 -34.09
C GLY A 363 -29.97 9.30 -34.76
N ASP A 364 -30.01 9.28 -36.06
CA ASP A 364 -30.76 10.22 -36.89
C ASP A 364 -32.21 10.31 -36.42
N LYS A 365 -32.61 11.42 -35.84
CA LYS A 365 -34.01 11.83 -35.81
C LYS A 365 -34.28 12.68 -37.03
N LYS A 366 -34.89 12.08 -38.05
CA LYS A 366 -35.68 12.78 -39.06
C LYS A 366 -36.97 13.23 -38.42
N LEU A 367 -37.26 14.54 -38.60
CA LEU A 367 -38.55 15.25 -38.57
C LEU A 367 -39.45 15.05 -37.35
#